data_78a59831bead671e33663401b1faaf04
#
_entry.id   78a59831bead671e33663401b1faaf04
#
_cell.length_a   1.000
_cell.length_b   1.000
_cell.length_c   1.000
_cell.angle_alpha   90.00
_cell.angle_beta   90.00
_cell.angle_gamma   90.00
#
_symmetry.space_group_name_H-M   'P 1'
#
loop_
_entity.id
_entity.type
_entity.pdbx_description
1 polymer ?
#
loop_
_entity_poly.entity_id
_entity_poly.type
_entity_poly.pdbx_seq_one_letter_code
_entity_poly.pdbx_strand_id
1 'polypeptide(L)'
;MILQRKEGKKNEHEKKKCQQELAKTVHGISGQRRVYSEGQCRVLEKVQHHNSDCKLSPSSKKGGVNMSGMVFEKGRNSPLVLVETENLTREEWLDWRRKGIGGSDVACIIGISPFRTARDIYYDKLNIAAVEENEGNWVAMEMGHLLEDLVAKIFERKTGLKIYQVKKMFQHPLFPFMLADVDYFITMPDGRKAILEIKTTNYNARDHWWMDGMEIVPCYYEAQGRHYMAVMDIDSVFFCCLYGNTEDEVIIREIHRDAAYEEEMIFLEQEFWTEYVQKNVPPPYLEDGDVILSSSRQYIGRADKDAPTVELNGIMTSTLMRYMQLQEEKKKSEKHSKKLEEDIQRLKAILAAEMGTSCTAVCDRGGKHYTVTYNPVRKNIVDKDNLARLKLQYPDIYEKFVTVLEFRKFHVKVSSADAA
;
A
#
# COMPACT_ATOMS: atom_id res chain seq x y z
N MET A 1 -26.83 -7.83 -3.92
CA MET A 1 -25.87 -8.41 -4.90
C MET A 1 -25.88 -7.75 -6.28
N ILE A 2 -26.86 -6.97 -6.68
CA ILE A 2 -26.94 -6.32 -8.02
C ILE A 2 -26.43 -4.88 -7.99
N LEU A 3 -26.45 -4.19 -6.86
CA LEU A 3 -25.93 -2.82 -6.72
C LEU A 3 -24.38 -2.75 -6.70
N GLN A 4 -23.71 -3.73 -6.13
CA GLN A 4 -22.24 -3.82 -6.16
C GLN A 4 -21.66 -4.07 -7.56
N ARG A 5 -22.43 -4.69 -8.49
CA ARG A 5 -22.00 -4.87 -9.89
C ARG A 5 -22.08 -3.61 -10.75
N LYS A 6 -22.87 -2.60 -10.38
CA LYS A 6 -22.98 -1.35 -11.17
C LYS A 6 -21.93 -0.31 -10.80
N GLU A 7 -21.52 -0.25 -9.54
CA GLU A 7 -20.38 0.59 -9.11
C GLU A 7 -19.06 0.03 -9.63
N GLY A 8 -18.89 -1.29 -9.67
CA GLY A 8 -17.74 -1.94 -10.28
C GLY A 8 -17.58 -1.60 -11.78
N LYS A 9 -18.67 -1.56 -12.54
CA LYS A 9 -18.60 -1.25 -13.98
C LYS A 9 -18.32 0.22 -14.30
N LYS A 10 -18.72 1.16 -13.47
CA LYS A 10 -18.43 2.59 -13.66
C LYS A 10 -16.97 2.90 -13.33
N ASN A 11 -16.45 2.29 -12.26
CA ASN A 11 -15.03 2.33 -11.91
C ASN A 11 -14.14 1.66 -12.98
N GLU A 12 -14.62 0.57 -13.59
CA GLU A 12 -13.93 -0.11 -14.69
C GLU A 12 -13.81 0.73 -15.96
N HIS A 13 -14.85 1.50 -16.28
CA HIS A 13 -14.85 2.34 -17.49
C HIS A 13 -13.95 3.58 -17.32
N GLU A 14 -13.92 4.18 -16.13
CA GLU A 14 -13.02 5.28 -15.78
C GLU A 14 -11.57 4.81 -15.67
N LYS A 15 -11.32 3.61 -15.10
CA LYS A 15 -9.99 2.97 -15.09
C LYS A 15 -9.49 2.65 -16.50
N LYS A 16 -10.35 2.12 -17.39
CA LYS A 16 -9.98 1.86 -18.77
C LYS A 16 -9.69 3.14 -19.56
N LYS A 17 -10.40 4.22 -19.27
CA LYS A 17 -10.17 5.53 -19.89
C LYS A 17 -8.86 6.15 -19.41
N CYS A 18 -8.54 6.04 -18.12
CA CYS A 18 -7.26 6.45 -17.54
C CYS A 18 -6.09 5.65 -18.13
N GLN A 19 -6.23 4.31 -18.25
CA GLN A 19 -5.22 3.45 -18.88
C GLN A 19 -5.03 3.76 -20.38
N GLN A 20 -6.08 4.14 -21.12
CA GLN A 20 -5.98 4.54 -22.51
C GLN A 20 -5.36 5.93 -22.71
N GLU A 21 -5.54 6.84 -21.76
CA GLU A 21 -4.87 8.15 -21.76
C GLU A 21 -3.41 8.06 -21.33
N LEU A 22 -3.08 7.25 -20.33
CA LEU A 22 -1.69 6.93 -19.95
C LEU A 22 -0.93 6.27 -21.11
N ALA A 23 -1.54 5.29 -21.80
CA ALA A 23 -0.94 4.64 -22.96
C ALA A 23 -0.66 5.62 -24.13
N LYS A 24 -1.35 6.75 -24.20
CA LYS A 24 -1.11 7.82 -25.20
C LYS A 24 0.04 8.74 -24.79
N THR A 25 0.27 8.94 -23.50
CA THR A 25 1.30 9.85 -22.99
C THR A 25 2.70 9.24 -23.02
N VAL A 26 2.81 7.91 -22.93
CA VAL A 26 4.09 7.17 -22.95
C VAL A 26 4.62 6.90 -24.38
N HIS A 27 3.94 7.33 -25.44
CA HIS A 27 4.33 7.05 -26.84
C HIS A 27 5.50 7.89 -27.37
N GLY A 28 6.27 8.57 -26.50
CA GLY A 28 7.29 9.55 -26.93
C GLY A 28 8.74 9.02 -27.04
N ILE A 29 9.12 7.85 -26.52
CA ILE A 29 10.53 7.50 -26.38
C ILE A 29 10.95 6.13 -26.97
N SER A 30 10.09 5.16 -27.15
CA SER A 30 10.42 3.94 -27.91
C SER A 30 9.18 3.21 -28.41
N GLY A 31 9.12 2.92 -29.69
CA GLY A 31 7.97 2.35 -30.42
C GLY A 31 7.56 0.92 -30.06
N GLN A 32 7.70 0.48 -28.81
CA GLN A 32 7.22 -0.81 -28.31
C GLN A 32 6.19 -0.60 -27.19
N ARG A 33 5.01 -1.19 -27.34
CA ARG A 33 3.99 -1.26 -26.26
C ARG A 33 4.53 -2.14 -25.12
N ARG A 34 4.92 -1.52 -24.01
CA ARG A 34 5.18 -2.23 -22.75
C ARG A 34 3.90 -2.24 -21.92
N VAL A 35 3.50 -3.42 -21.46
CA VAL A 35 2.43 -3.57 -20.45
C VAL A 35 3.12 -3.56 -19.08
N TYR A 36 2.91 -2.52 -18.31
CA TYR A 36 3.45 -2.40 -16.95
C TYR A 36 2.49 -3.04 -15.94
N SER A 37 3.04 -3.66 -14.89
CA SER A 37 2.25 -4.06 -13.72
C SER A 37 1.71 -2.83 -12.98
N GLU A 38 0.69 -2.99 -12.13
CA GLU A 38 0.13 -1.87 -11.34
C GLU A 38 1.22 -1.22 -10.46
N GLY A 39 2.14 -2.02 -9.91
CA GLY A 39 3.29 -1.52 -9.15
C GLY A 39 4.24 -0.69 -9.99
N GLN A 40 4.56 -1.12 -11.20
CA GLN A 40 5.39 -0.37 -12.14
C GLN A 40 4.74 0.96 -12.54
N CYS A 41 3.43 0.97 -12.80
CA CYS A 41 2.69 2.21 -13.07
C CYS A 41 2.75 3.17 -11.89
N ARG A 42 2.59 2.70 -10.64
CA ARG A 42 2.63 3.53 -9.43
C ARG A 42 4.03 4.10 -9.16
N VAL A 43 5.09 3.33 -9.43
CA VAL A 43 6.48 3.81 -9.32
C VAL A 43 6.74 4.90 -10.35
N LEU A 44 6.38 4.68 -11.61
CA LEU A 44 6.54 5.65 -12.69
C LEU A 44 5.74 6.95 -12.45
N GLU A 45 4.50 6.85 -11.97
CA GLU A 45 3.68 8.00 -11.62
C GLU A 45 4.31 8.83 -10.50
N LYS A 46 4.88 8.19 -9.46
CA LYS A 46 5.51 8.89 -8.35
C LYS A 46 6.82 9.56 -8.74
N VAL A 47 7.63 8.94 -9.58
CA VAL A 47 8.82 9.57 -10.15
C VAL A 47 8.45 10.80 -11.00
N GLN A 48 7.37 10.72 -11.80
CA GLN A 48 6.91 11.86 -12.60
C GLN A 48 6.37 13.00 -11.73
N HIS A 49 5.62 12.73 -10.65
CA HIS A 49 5.16 13.74 -9.70
C HIS A 49 6.32 14.37 -8.93
N HIS A 50 7.28 13.58 -8.49
CA HIS A 50 8.45 14.08 -7.77
C HIS A 50 9.29 15.04 -8.66
N ASN A 51 9.49 14.70 -9.93
CA ASN A 51 10.16 15.56 -10.90
C ASN A 51 9.37 16.84 -11.27
N SER A 52 8.04 16.85 -11.10
CA SER A 52 7.21 18.05 -11.35
C SER A 52 7.26 19.05 -10.20
N ASP A 53 7.36 18.56 -8.97
CA ASP A 53 7.41 19.41 -7.75
C ASP A 53 8.81 19.97 -7.48
N CYS A 54 9.88 19.37 -8.03
CA CYS A 54 11.26 19.84 -7.96
C CYS A 54 11.65 20.97 -8.93
N LYS A 55 10.70 21.59 -9.63
CA LYS A 55 10.98 22.80 -10.44
C LYS A 55 11.12 24.05 -9.57
N LEU A 56 12.05 24.00 -8.62
CA LEU A 56 12.53 25.19 -7.91
C LEU A 56 13.97 25.49 -8.35
N SER A 57 14.06 26.53 -9.20
CA SER A 57 15.21 27.35 -9.57
C SER A 57 16.49 26.67 -10.09
N PRO A 58 17.06 27.19 -11.20
CA PRO A 58 18.32 26.71 -11.76
C PRO A 58 19.52 27.43 -11.09
N SER A 59 19.95 26.92 -9.93
CA SER A 59 21.26 27.33 -9.39
C SER A 59 21.82 26.26 -8.46
N SER A 60 22.42 25.23 -9.02
CA SER A 60 23.67 24.60 -8.57
C SER A 60 23.98 23.37 -9.41
N LYS A 61 24.56 23.58 -10.58
CA LYS A 61 25.33 22.53 -11.25
C LYS A 61 26.61 22.34 -10.43
N LYS A 62 26.71 21.18 -9.72
CA LYS A 62 27.96 20.42 -9.54
C LYS A 62 27.70 19.18 -8.71
N GLY A 63 27.88 17.99 -9.32
CA GLY A 63 28.02 16.72 -8.61
C GLY A 63 26.94 15.66 -8.86
N GLY A 64 26.13 15.75 -9.91
CA GLY A 64 25.28 14.64 -10.33
C GLY A 64 26.14 13.56 -11.02
N VAL A 65 26.22 12.37 -10.44
CA VAL A 65 26.74 11.19 -11.14
C VAL A 65 25.79 10.90 -12.29
N ASN A 66 26.28 11.01 -13.51
CA ASN A 66 25.51 10.76 -14.73
C ASN A 66 25.29 9.24 -14.85
N MET A 67 24.13 8.72 -14.42
CA MET A 67 23.81 7.28 -14.42
C MET A 67 23.53 6.71 -15.82
N SER A 68 23.43 7.53 -16.87
CA SER A 68 23.15 7.07 -18.24
C SER A 68 24.28 6.25 -18.92
N GLY A 69 25.29 5.83 -18.17
CA GLY A 69 26.42 5.05 -18.65
C GLY A 69 26.76 3.80 -17.82
N MET A 70 26.00 3.49 -16.77
CA MET A 70 26.22 2.24 -16.02
C MET A 70 25.56 1.08 -16.75
N VAL A 71 26.32 0.43 -17.60
CA VAL A 71 25.97 -0.89 -18.13
C VAL A 71 26.17 -1.90 -17.00
N PHE A 72 25.07 -2.46 -16.48
CA PHE A 72 25.12 -3.59 -15.55
C PHE A 72 25.65 -4.83 -16.30
N GLU A 73 26.95 -5.04 -16.26
CA GLU A 73 27.56 -6.25 -16.82
C GLU A 73 27.29 -7.42 -15.87
N LYS A 74 26.53 -8.40 -16.35
CA LYS A 74 26.20 -9.63 -15.64
C LYS A 74 27.48 -10.33 -15.13
N GLY A 75 27.50 -10.65 -13.84
CA GLY A 75 28.58 -11.41 -13.19
C GLY A 75 29.75 -10.59 -12.62
N ARG A 76 29.73 -9.25 -12.72
CA ARG A 76 30.74 -8.38 -12.06
C ARG A 76 30.33 -7.87 -10.67
N ASN A 77 29.06 -8.07 -10.29
CA ASN A 77 28.49 -7.49 -9.08
C ASN A 77 28.16 -8.56 -8.02
N SER A 78 29.10 -9.49 -7.78
CA SER A 78 28.88 -10.47 -6.72
C SER A 78 28.63 -9.77 -5.38
N PRO A 79 27.56 -10.12 -4.67
CA PRO A 79 27.21 -9.48 -3.40
C PRO A 79 28.30 -9.70 -2.37
N LEU A 80 28.50 -8.72 -1.50
CA LEU A 80 29.44 -8.80 -0.39
C LEU A 80 28.70 -9.38 0.82
N VAL A 81 29.37 -10.26 1.59
CA VAL A 81 28.84 -10.70 2.88
C VAL A 81 29.07 -9.58 3.89
N LEU A 82 27.99 -9.02 4.42
CA LEU A 82 28.03 -7.97 5.45
C LEU A 82 28.26 -8.57 6.84
N VAL A 83 27.48 -9.60 7.18
CA VAL A 83 27.55 -10.29 8.48
C VAL A 83 26.93 -11.69 8.37
N GLU A 84 27.41 -12.63 9.18
CA GLU A 84 26.75 -13.92 9.38
C GLU A 84 25.62 -13.77 10.41
N THR A 85 24.40 -14.23 10.07
CA THR A 85 23.19 -13.97 10.87
C THR A 85 22.82 -15.13 11.79
N GLU A 86 23.43 -16.29 11.65
CA GLU A 86 23.04 -17.52 12.35
C GLU A 86 23.03 -17.38 13.90
N ASN A 87 23.99 -16.63 14.46
CA ASN A 87 24.16 -16.50 15.91
C ASN A 87 23.83 -15.08 16.43
N LEU A 88 23.24 -14.22 15.60
CA LEU A 88 22.85 -12.89 16.03
C LEU A 88 21.58 -12.95 16.88
N THR A 89 21.57 -12.18 17.94
CA THR A 89 20.32 -11.84 18.65
C THR A 89 19.44 -10.98 17.75
N ARG A 90 18.15 -10.88 18.08
CA ARG A 90 17.21 -10.01 17.36
C ARG A 90 17.69 -8.55 17.34
N GLU A 91 18.24 -8.06 18.43
CA GLU A 91 18.74 -6.68 18.54
C GLU A 91 19.96 -6.46 17.65
N GLU A 92 20.94 -7.36 17.69
CA GLU A 92 22.12 -7.29 16.82
C GLU A 92 21.74 -7.36 15.34
N TRP A 93 20.79 -8.22 14.98
CA TRP A 93 20.29 -8.31 13.62
C TRP A 93 19.62 -6.99 13.18
N LEU A 94 18.80 -6.35 14.03
CA LEU A 94 18.21 -5.04 13.76
C LEU A 94 19.27 -3.96 13.58
N ASP A 95 20.33 -3.96 14.39
CA ASP A 95 21.43 -3.00 14.29
C ASP A 95 22.19 -3.13 12.96
N TRP A 96 22.38 -4.34 12.47
CA TRP A 96 22.96 -4.56 11.15
C TRP A 96 22.00 -4.09 10.05
N ARG A 97 20.73 -4.39 10.18
CA ARG A 97 19.71 -4.00 9.22
C ARG A 97 19.53 -2.46 9.13
N ARG A 98 19.73 -1.72 10.21
CA ARG A 98 19.69 -0.26 10.21
C ARG A 98 20.81 0.40 9.42
N LYS A 99 21.89 -0.32 9.10
CA LYS A 99 23.03 0.20 8.31
C LYS A 99 22.71 0.39 6.83
N GLY A 100 21.53 -0.04 6.38
CA GLY A 100 21.10 0.12 4.99
C GLY A 100 19.61 -0.15 4.81
N ILE A 101 19.19 -0.28 3.57
CA ILE A 101 17.82 -0.54 3.13
C ILE A 101 17.69 -2.05 2.86
N GLY A 102 16.82 -2.73 3.57
CA GLY A 102 16.47 -4.14 3.29
C GLY A 102 15.29 -4.24 2.33
N GLY A 103 15.09 -5.40 1.70
CA GLY A 103 14.04 -5.57 0.68
C GLY A 103 12.63 -5.22 1.16
N SER A 104 12.27 -5.52 2.42
CA SER A 104 10.97 -5.17 2.98
C SER A 104 10.76 -3.65 3.22
N ASP A 105 11.82 -2.84 3.18
CA ASP A 105 11.75 -1.39 3.36
C ASP A 105 11.39 -0.68 2.05
N VAL A 106 11.70 -1.30 0.90
CA VAL A 106 11.59 -0.69 -0.42
C VAL A 106 10.17 -0.24 -0.74
N ALA A 107 9.18 -1.07 -0.48
CA ALA A 107 7.79 -0.72 -0.73
C ALA A 107 7.34 0.53 0.03
N CYS A 108 7.88 0.77 1.23
CA CYS A 108 7.63 1.98 2.00
C CYS A 108 8.33 3.19 1.36
N ILE A 109 9.59 3.03 0.97
CA ILE A 109 10.40 4.10 0.37
C ILE A 109 9.78 4.60 -0.93
N ILE A 110 9.34 3.70 -1.80
CA ILE A 110 8.66 4.06 -3.05
C ILE A 110 7.17 4.38 -2.87
N GLY A 111 6.66 4.35 -1.63
CA GLY A 111 5.32 4.78 -1.22
C GLY A 111 4.18 3.91 -1.74
N ILE A 112 4.40 2.61 -1.94
CA ILE A 112 3.37 1.64 -2.33
C ILE A 112 3.02 0.64 -1.21
N SER A 113 3.66 0.76 -0.05
CA SER A 113 3.34 -0.08 1.11
C SER A 113 1.97 0.27 1.69
N PRO A 114 1.09 -0.72 1.93
CA PRO A 114 -0.16 -0.50 2.64
C PRO A 114 0.01 -0.53 4.18
N PHE A 115 1.23 -0.78 4.69
CA PHE A 115 1.46 -1.06 6.10
C PHE A 115 2.22 0.03 6.84
N ARG A 116 3.22 0.63 6.20
CA ARG A 116 4.16 1.58 6.81
C ARG A 116 4.53 2.66 5.81
N THR A 117 4.93 3.82 6.32
CA THR A 117 5.38 4.96 5.52
C THR A 117 6.89 4.96 5.33
N ALA A 118 7.39 5.76 4.38
CA ALA A 118 8.82 6.04 4.24
C ALA A 118 9.41 6.68 5.50
N ARG A 119 8.60 7.48 6.25
CA ARG A 119 9.01 8.04 7.54
C ARG A 119 9.21 6.99 8.62
N ASP A 120 8.42 5.91 8.64
CA ASP A 120 8.62 4.83 9.60
C ASP A 120 9.95 4.14 9.35
N ILE A 121 10.35 3.99 8.08
CA ILE A 121 11.67 3.46 7.73
C ILE A 121 12.76 4.44 8.13
N TYR A 122 12.60 5.73 7.88
CA TYR A 122 13.52 6.76 8.31
C TYR A 122 13.74 6.75 9.84
N TYR A 123 12.68 6.65 10.64
CA TYR A 123 12.77 6.57 12.09
C TYR A 123 13.49 5.28 12.55
N ASP A 124 13.20 4.14 11.91
CA ASP A 124 13.89 2.88 12.18
C ASP A 124 15.40 2.98 11.87
N LYS A 125 15.78 3.54 10.71
CA LYS A 125 17.21 3.68 10.33
C LYS A 125 17.99 4.59 11.28
N LEU A 126 17.34 5.58 11.87
CA LEU A 126 17.93 6.47 12.85
C LEU A 126 17.78 5.97 14.30
N ASN A 127 17.21 4.79 14.49
CA ASN A 127 16.93 4.20 15.80
C ASN A 127 16.09 5.14 16.71
N ILE A 128 15.13 5.84 16.11
CA ILE A 128 14.20 6.70 16.84
C ILE A 128 13.07 5.83 17.38
N ALA A 129 12.93 5.80 18.69
CA ALA A 129 11.92 5.00 19.36
C ALA A 129 10.49 5.50 19.06
N ALA A 130 9.56 4.57 18.91
CA ALA A 130 8.13 4.88 18.85
C ALA A 130 7.65 5.40 20.22
N VAL A 131 6.71 6.36 20.19
CA VAL A 131 6.03 6.88 21.40
C VAL A 131 4.90 5.94 21.83
N GLU A 132 4.20 5.35 20.85
CA GLU A 132 3.19 4.31 21.09
C GLU A 132 3.57 3.06 20.29
N GLU A 133 3.67 1.92 20.95
CA GLU A 133 3.89 0.65 20.24
C GLU A 133 2.62 0.19 19.54
N ASN A 134 2.77 -0.25 18.30
CA ASN A 134 1.67 -0.82 17.54
C ASN A 134 1.64 -2.34 17.72
N GLU A 135 0.99 -2.80 18.78
CA GLU A 135 0.86 -4.25 19.08
C GLU A 135 -0.10 -4.99 18.12
N GLY A 136 -0.79 -4.28 17.22
CA GLY A 136 -1.94 -4.82 16.47
C GLY A 136 -1.62 -5.99 15.54
N ASN A 137 -0.37 -6.18 15.11
CA ASN A 137 0.02 -7.20 14.12
C ASN A 137 1.05 -8.22 14.61
N TRP A 138 1.34 -8.28 15.93
CA TRP A 138 2.37 -9.18 16.45
C TRP A 138 2.08 -10.66 16.14
N VAL A 139 0.81 -11.08 16.20
CA VAL A 139 0.42 -12.47 15.86
C VAL A 139 0.73 -12.80 14.41
N ALA A 140 0.44 -11.88 13.47
CA ALA A 140 0.72 -12.11 12.06
C ALA A 140 2.22 -12.19 11.77
N MET A 141 3.04 -11.38 12.46
CA MET A 141 4.50 -11.44 12.34
C MET A 141 5.05 -12.75 12.93
N GLU A 142 4.59 -13.16 14.11
CA GLU A 142 5.00 -14.40 14.75
C GLU A 142 4.59 -15.63 13.93
N MET A 143 3.37 -15.64 13.40
CA MET A 143 2.92 -16.69 12.48
C MET A 143 3.79 -16.77 11.23
N GLY A 144 4.24 -15.63 10.68
CA GLY A 144 5.19 -15.58 9.57
C GLY A 144 6.48 -16.32 9.89
N HIS A 145 7.10 -16.02 11.04
CA HIS A 145 8.33 -16.67 11.49
C HIS A 145 8.15 -18.16 11.77
N LEU A 146 7.11 -18.53 12.51
CA LEU A 146 6.88 -19.93 12.88
C LEU A 146 6.54 -20.82 11.67
N LEU A 147 5.92 -20.28 10.64
CA LEU A 147 5.50 -21.03 9.46
C LEU A 147 6.52 -21.01 8.31
N GLU A 148 7.56 -20.21 8.38
CA GLU A 148 8.55 -20.04 7.29
C GLU A 148 9.10 -21.38 6.81
N ASP A 149 9.65 -22.21 7.73
CA ASP A 149 10.19 -23.54 7.40
C ASP A 149 9.13 -24.50 6.85
N LEU A 150 7.89 -24.39 7.32
CA LEU A 150 6.79 -25.23 6.83
C LEU A 150 6.45 -24.87 5.39
N VAL A 151 6.33 -23.58 5.09
CA VAL A 151 6.00 -23.09 3.73
C VAL A 151 7.13 -23.42 2.77
N ALA A 152 8.38 -23.31 3.19
CA ALA A 152 9.54 -23.72 2.43
C ALA A 152 9.50 -25.22 2.06
N LYS A 153 9.14 -26.10 2.99
CA LYS A 153 8.93 -27.54 2.74
C LYS A 153 7.78 -27.81 1.78
N ILE A 154 6.68 -27.05 1.89
CA ILE A 154 5.56 -27.15 0.94
C ILE A 154 6.01 -26.77 -0.48
N PHE A 155 6.77 -25.67 -0.61
CA PHE A 155 7.34 -25.26 -1.88
C PHE A 155 8.19 -26.36 -2.51
N GLU A 156 9.15 -26.92 -1.77
CA GLU A 156 10.03 -27.99 -2.24
C GLU A 156 9.23 -29.21 -2.69
N ARG A 157 8.23 -29.60 -1.90
CA ARG A 157 7.38 -30.74 -2.20
C ARG A 157 6.52 -30.53 -3.46
N LYS A 158 5.96 -29.33 -3.65
CA LYS A 158 5.09 -29.02 -4.79
C LYS A 158 5.87 -28.82 -6.09
N THR A 159 7.06 -28.24 -6.02
CA THR A 159 7.84 -27.87 -7.21
C THR A 159 8.90 -28.93 -7.55
N GLY A 160 9.35 -29.72 -6.59
CA GLY A 160 10.51 -30.60 -6.72
C GLY A 160 11.85 -29.88 -6.77
N LEU A 161 11.86 -28.54 -6.63
CA LEU A 161 13.06 -27.72 -6.64
C LEU A 161 13.78 -27.82 -5.29
N LYS A 162 15.10 -27.97 -5.30
CA LYS A 162 15.90 -27.99 -4.07
C LYS A 162 16.15 -26.59 -3.56
N ILE A 163 15.89 -26.39 -2.27
CA ILE A 163 16.11 -25.12 -1.57
C ILE A 163 17.19 -25.27 -0.50
N TYR A 164 17.82 -24.16 -0.17
CA TYR A 164 18.80 -24.09 0.94
C TYR A 164 18.85 -22.67 1.50
N GLN A 165 19.16 -22.56 2.78
CA GLN A 165 19.37 -21.28 3.47
C GLN A 165 20.85 -20.89 3.45
N VAL A 166 21.09 -19.59 3.41
CA VAL A 166 22.39 -18.99 3.68
C VAL A 166 22.19 -17.96 4.77
N LYS A 167 22.57 -18.26 5.98
CA LYS A 167 22.39 -17.41 7.17
C LYS A 167 23.38 -16.24 7.15
N LYS A 168 23.23 -15.34 6.18
CA LYS A 168 24.10 -14.17 5.96
C LYS A 168 23.29 -13.01 5.44
N MET A 169 23.58 -11.84 5.95
CA MET A 169 23.13 -10.59 5.33
C MET A 169 24.14 -10.15 4.29
N PHE A 170 23.65 -9.81 3.11
CA PHE A 170 24.45 -9.39 1.97
C PHE A 170 24.32 -7.90 1.72
N GLN A 171 25.32 -7.33 1.06
CA GLN A 171 25.39 -5.91 0.68
C GLN A 171 25.72 -5.82 -0.80
N HIS A 172 25.04 -4.88 -1.48
CA HIS A 172 25.33 -4.61 -2.90
C HIS A 172 26.73 -3.97 -3.05
N PRO A 173 27.60 -4.48 -3.94
CA PRO A 173 29.00 -4.02 -4.04
C PRO A 173 29.17 -2.57 -4.50
N LEU A 174 28.22 -2.05 -5.30
CA LEU A 174 28.26 -0.68 -5.83
C LEU A 174 27.34 0.28 -5.04
N PHE A 175 26.31 -0.24 -4.39
CA PHE A 175 25.35 0.53 -3.61
C PHE A 175 25.31 0.03 -2.17
N PRO A 176 26.28 0.43 -1.33
CA PRO A 176 26.45 -0.15 0.02
C PRO A 176 25.25 0.04 0.95
N PHE A 177 24.33 0.93 0.62
CA PHE A 177 23.07 1.11 1.37
C PHE A 177 22.04 0.02 1.07
N MET A 178 22.19 -0.79 0.03
CA MET A 178 21.27 -1.87 -0.31
C MET A 178 21.71 -3.17 0.35
N LEU A 179 20.83 -3.75 1.18
CA LEU A 179 21.07 -4.96 1.96
C LEU A 179 20.06 -6.05 1.62
N ALA A 180 20.50 -7.31 1.58
CA ALA A 180 19.63 -8.46 1.40
C ALA A 180 19.84 -9.49 2.51
N ASP A 181 18.75 -9.93 3.11
CA ASP A 181 18.64 -11.10 3.99
C ASP A 181 17.57 -11.99 3.36
N VAL A 182 17.98 -13.02 2.64
CA VAL A 182 17.14 -13.85 1.77
C VAL A 182 16.67 -15.06 2.55
N ASP A 183 15.37 -15.36 2.52
CA ASP A 183 14.80 -16.49 3.24
C ASP A 183 15.43 -17.81 2.77
N TYR A 184 15.37 -18.11 1.45
CA TYR A 184 15.94 -19.31 0.86
C TYR A 184 16.49 -19.04 -0.55
N PHE A 185 17.43 -19.86 -0.97
CA PHE A 185 17.89 -19.96 -2.35
C PHE A 185 17.38 -21.25 -2.96
N ILE A 186 17.17 -21.22 -4.28
CA ILE A 186 16.75 -22.35 -5.09
C ILE A 186 17.90 -22.75 -6.01
N THR A 187 18.15 -24.05 -6.15
CA THR A 187 18.99 -24.59 -7.21
C THR A 187 18.09 -25.04 -8.36
N MET A 188 18.13 -24.29 -9.47
CA MET A 188 17.36 -24.59 -10.66
C MET A 188 17.94 -25.83 -11.39
N PRO A 189 17.13 -26.58 -12.17
CA PRO A 189 17.61 -27.78 -12.91
C PRO A 189 18.75 -27.51 -13.88
N ASP A 190 18.86 -26.29 -14.39
CA ASP A 190 19.95 -25.86 -15.29
C ASP A 190 21.18 -25.32 -14.55
N GLY A 191 21.22 -25.43 -13.23
CA GLY A 191 22.30 -25.00 -12.36
C GLY A 191 22.30 -23.51 -11.99
N ARG A 192 21.37 -22.71 -12.52
CA ARG A 192 21.18 -21.32 -12.07
C ARG A 192 20.66 -21.28 -10.64
N LYS A 193 20.86 -20.15 -9.98
CA LYS A 193 20.27 -19.86 -8.67
C LYS A 193 19.06 -18.97 -8.85
N ALA A 194 18.05 -19.18 -8.01
CA ALA A 194 16.93 -18.28 -7.83
C ALA A 194 16.72 -18.00 -6.33
N ILE A 195 15.95 -16.98 -6.01
CA ILE A 195 15.55 -16.64 -4.65
C ILE A 195 14.19 -17.24 -4.39
N LEU A 196 13.95 -17.72 -3.16
CA LEU A 196 12.63 -18.05 -2.66
C LEU A 196 12.31 -17.13 -1.49
N GLU A 197 11.25 -16.35 -1.62
CA GLU A 197 10.69 -15.47 -0.61
C GLU A 197 9.41 -16.09 -0.06
N ILE A 198 9.37 -16.30 1.24
CA ILE A 198 8.25 -16.91 1.93
C ILE A 198 7.27 -15.82 2.41
N LYS A 199 5.98 -16.07 2.19
CA LYS A 199 4.91 -15.21 2.69
C LYS A 199 3.83 -16.03 3.37
N THR A 200 3.19 -15.44 4.36
CA THR A 200 1.97 -15.94 4.96
C THR A 200 0.91 -14.86 4.91
N THR A 201 -0.33 -15.23 4.68
CA THR A 201 -1.46 -14.31 4.67
C THR A 201 -2.72 -15.03 5.14
N ASN A 202 -3.84 -14.32 5.24
CA ASN A 202 -5.11 -14.92 5.53
C ASN A 202 -5.96 -15.08 4.26
N TYR A 203 -7.01 -15.88 4.36
CA TYR A 203 -7.90 -16.19 3.26
C TYR A 203 -8.54 -14.95 2.60
N ASN A 204 -8.80 -13.88 3.37
CA ASN A 204 -9.40 -12.65 2.85
C ASN A 204 -8.42 -11.82 2.01
N ALA A 205 -7.12 -11.94 2.26
CA ALA A 205 -6.08 -11.22 1.52
C ALA A 205 -5.53 -12.02 0.30
N ARG A 206 -6.00 -13.25 0.11
CA ARG A 206 -5.64 -14.10 -1.03
C ARG A 206 -5.87 -13.39 -2.37
N ASP A 207 -6.98 -12.67 -2.52
CA ASP A 207 -7.37 -12.04 -3.78
C ASP A 207 -6.42 -10.91 -4.23
N HIS A 208 -5.52 -10.44 -3.36
CA HIS A 208 -4.45 -9.50 -3.72
C HIS A 208 -3.40 -10.11 -4.69
N TRP A 209 -3.39 -11.44 -4.84
CA TRP A 209 -2.50 -12.17 -5.76
C TRP A 209 -3.11 -12.35 -7.16
N TRP A 210 -4.24 -11.71 -7.43
CA TRP A 210 -4.89 -11.66 -8.74
C TRP A 210 -5.34 -10.24 -9.06
N MET A 211 -5.21 -9.86 -10.35
CA MET A 211 -5.71 -8.60 -10.89
C MET A 211 -6.37 -8.87 -12.23
N ASP A 212 -7.67 -8.55 -12.35
CA ASP A 212 -8.47 -8.78 -13.57
C ASP A 212 -8.41 -10.24 -14.07
N GLY A 213 -8.29 -11.21 -13.15
CA GLY A 213 -8.18 -12.63 -13.45
C GLY A 213 -6.77 -13.09 -13.81
N MET A 214 -5.80 -12.20 -13.87
CA MET A 214 -4.38 -12.52 -14.06
C MET A 214 -3.70 -12.79 -12.72
N GLU A 215 -2.78 -13.75 -12.74
CA GLU A 215 -1.92 -14.04 -11.60
C GLU A 215 -0.83 -12.98 -11.47
N ILE A 216 -0.72 -12.40 -10.28
CA ILE A 216 0.28 -11.36 -9.98
C ILE A 216 0.97 -11.65 -8.64
N VAL A 217 2.09 -10.98 -8.41
CA VAL A 217 2.65 -10.75 -7.08
C VAL A 217 2.18 -9.37 -6.62
N PRO A 218 1.67 -9.21 -5.38
CA PRO A 218 1.34 -7.88 -4.86
C PRO A 218 2.52 -6.92 -4.98
N CYS A 219 2.28 -5.70 -5.47
CA CYS A 219 3.34 -4.75 -5.83
C CYS A 219 4.34 -4.46 -4.69
N TYR A 220 3.87 -4.47 -3.45
CA TYR A 220 4.73 -4.27 -2.28
C TYR A 220 5.63 -5.47 -1.98
N TYR A 221 5.27 -6.69 -2.36
CA TYR A 221 6.17 -7.85 -2.32
C TYR A 221 7.06 -7.92 -3.56
N GLU A 222 6.53 -7.55 -4.74
CA GLU A 222 7.31 -7.46 -5.97
C GLU A 222 8.53 -6.55 -5.78
N ALA A 223 8.36 -5.37 -5.18
CA ALA A 223 9.45 -4.45 -4.87
C ALA A 223 10.55 -5.09 -4.01
N GLN A 224 10.18 -5.87 -2.98
CA GLN A 224 11.12 -6.62 -2.16
C GLN A 224 11.92 -7.63 -2.99
N GLY A 225 11.26 -8.44 -3.81
CA GLY A 225 11.92 -9.44 -4.65
C GLY A 225 12.87 -8.81 -5.67
N ARG A 226 12.49 -7.68 -6.27
CA ARG A 226 13.33 -6.93 -7.22
C ARG A 226 14.58 -6.36 -6.55
N HIS A 227 14.45 -5.83 -5.36
CA HIS A 227 15.59 -5.39 -4.55
C HIS A 227 16.56 -6.55 -4.26
N TYR A 228 16.05 -7.71 -3.89
CA TYR A 228 16.88 -8.88 -3.66
C TYR A 228 17.57 -9.37 -4.93
N MET A 229 16.89 -9.38 -6.09
CA MET A 229 17.50 -9.71 -7.37
C MET A 229 18.64 -8.74 -7.72
N ALA A 230 18.47 -7.45 -7.45
CA ALA A 230 19.49 -6.44 -7.68
C ALA A 230 20.72 -6.64 -6.77
N VAL A 231 20.52 -6.82 -5.45
CA VAL A 231 21.62 -7.01 -4.50
C VAL A 231 22.40 -8.28 -4.76
N MET A 232 21.67 -9.38 -5.06
CA MET A 232 22.27 -10.72 -5.21
C MET A 232 22.76 -11.04 -6.63
N ASP A 233 22.50 -10.18 -7.61
CA ASP A 233 22.75 -10.42 -9.05
C ASP A 233 22.12 -11.73 -9.55
N ILE A 234 20.87 -11.98 -9.15
CA ILE A 234 20.07 -13.17 -9.49
C ILE A 234 18.90 -12.75 -10.37
N ASP A 235 18.58 -13.59 -11.39
CA ASP A 235 17.63 -13.25 -12.46
C ASP A 235 16.16 -13.51 -12.10
N SER A 236 15.86 -14.30 -11.05
CA SER A 236 14.49 -14.64 -10.68
C SER A 236 14.28 -14.81 -9.19
N VAL A 237 13.07 -14.48 -8.74
CA VAL A 237 12.58 -14.74 -7.39
C VAL A 237 11.23 -15.44 -7.46
N PHE A 238 11.09 -16.50 -6.67
CA PHE A 238 9.86 -17.20 -6.41
C PHE A 238 9.25 -16.66 -5.09
N PHE A 239 7.96 -16.39 -5.13
CA PHE A 239 7.18 -16.14 -3.93
C PHE A 239 6.34 -17.36 -3.63
N CYS A 240 6.40 -17.84 -2.40
CA CYS A 240 5.54 -18.90 -1.91
C CYS A 240 4.72 -18.36 -0.75
N CYS A 241 3.41 -18.21 -0.94
CA CYS A 241 2.51 -17.62 0.04
C CYS A 241 1.48 -18.63 0.52
N LEU A 242 1.53 -18.99 1.81
CA LEU A 242 0.49 -19.78 2.47
C LEU A 242 -0.64 -18.84 2.92
N TYR A 243 -1.90 -19.13 2.49
CA TYR A 243 -3.08 -18.32 2.84
C TYR A 243 -4.13 -19.07 3.67
N GLY A 244 -3.86 -20.33 3.98
CA GLY A 244 -4.74 -21.19 4.78
C GLY A 244 -3.95 -22.17 5.64
N ASN A 245 -4.47 -23.38 5.83
CA ASN A 245 -3.90 -24.40 6.71
C ASN A 245 -3.71 -25.78 6.03
N THR A 246 -3.84 -25.83 4.71
CA THR A 246 -3.60 -27.04 3.92
C THR A 246 -2.51 -26.81 2.88
N GLU A 247 -1.92 -27.89 2.37
CA GLU A 247 -0.90 -27.84 1.33
C GLU A 247 -1.42 -27.23 0.01
N ASP A 248 -2.73 -27.30 -0.24
CA ASP A 248 -3.34 -26.74 -1.45
C ASP A 248 -3.66 -25.26 -1.35
N GLU A 249 -3.60 -24.70 -0.15
CA GLU A 249 -3.84 -23.26 0.11
C GLU A 249 -2.54 -22.45 0.03
N VAL A 250 -1.78 -22.69 -1.02
CA VAL A 250 -0.50 -22.03 -1.31
C VAL A 250 -0.52 -21.42 -2.72
N ILE A 251 0.01 -20.21 -2.82
CA ILE A 251 0.24 -19.50 -4.06
C ILE A 251 1.74 -19.51 -4.34
N ILE A 252 2.14 -19.96 -5.52
CA ILE A 252 3.53 -19.91 -5.97
C ILE A 252 3.57 -19.03 -7.21
N ARG A 253 4.44 -18.01 -7.23
CA ARG A 253 4.63 -17.07 -8.34
C ARG A 253 6.11 -16.84 -8.56
N GLU A 254 6.53 -16.79 -9.82
CA GLU A 254 7.87 -16.40 -10.21
C GLU A 254 7.83 -15.04 -10.91
N ILE A 255 8.77 -14.17 -10.56
CA ILE A 255 9.03 -12.94 -11.31
C ILE A 255 10.51 -12.94 -11.77
N HIS A 256 10.73 -12.30 -12.90
CA HIS A 256 12.06 -12.16 -13.48
C HIS A 256 12.57 -10.73 -13.37
N ARG A 257 13.88 -10.59 -13.48
CA ARG A 257 14.56 -9.30 -13.44
C ARG A 257 14.03 -8.33 -14.50
N ASP A 258 13.85 -7.08 -14.12
CA ASP A 258 13.49 -5.97 -15.02
C ASP A 258 14.43 -4.80 -14.75
N ALA A 259 15.38 -4.60 -15.66
CA ALA A 259 16.43 -3.61 -15.50
C ALA A 259 15.90 -2.16 -15.39
N ALA A 260 14.79 -1.85 -16.07
CA ALA A 260 14.22 -0.50 -16.01
C ALA A 260 13.56 -0.24 -14.66
N TYR A 261 12.85 -1.22 -14.12
CA TYR A 261 12.29 -1.13 -12.76
C TYR A 261 13.41 -1.01 -11.71
N GLU A 262 14.46 -1.83 -11.84
CA GLU A 262 15.59 -1.81 -10.89
C GLU A 262 16.30 -0.48 -10.89
N GLU A 263 16.55 0.13 -12.06
CA GLU A 263 17.22 1.43 -12.16
C GLU A 263 16.42 2.52 -11.44
N GLU A 264 15.11 2.59 -11.63
CA GLU A 264 14.24 3.54 -10.94
C GLU A 264 14.15 3.27 -9.44
N MET A 265 14.06 2.01 -9.05
CA MET A 265 14.01 1.60 -7.64
C MET A 265 15.31 1.99 -6.93
N ILE A 266 16.46 1.67 -7.50
CA ILE A 266 17.78 2.01 -6.94
C ILE A 266 17.93 3.54 -6.81
N PHE A 267 17.45 4.31 -7.79
CA PHE A 267 17.47 5.76 -7.73
C PHE A 267 16.68 6.29 -6.52
N LEU A 268 15.45 5.80 -6.31
CA LEU A 268 14.61 6.20 -5.18
C LEU A 268 15.19 5.77 -3.83
N GLU A 269 15.75 4.57 -3.75
CA GLU A 269 16.45 4.10 -2.55
C GLU A 269 17.69 4.94 -2.24
N GLN A 270 18.47 5.29 -3.26
CA GLN A 270 19.63 6.16 -3.11
C GLN A 270 19.21 7.56 -2.63
N GLU A 271 18.17 8.15 -3.24
CA GLU A 271 17.63 9.43 -2.81
C GLU A 271 17.18 9.36 -1.34
N PHE A 272 16.42 8.33 -0.98
CA PHE A 272 15.98 8.13 0.40
C PHE A 272 17.16 8.05 1.37
N TRP A 273 18.20 7.30 1.03
CA TRP A 273 19.36 7.14 1.88
C TRP A 273 20.19 8.42 2.01
N THR A 274 20.47 9.08 0.88
CA THR A 274 21.38 10.25 0.86
C THR A 274 20.71 11.55 1.26
N GLU A 275 19.46 11.76 0.85
CA GLU A 275 18.77 13.04 1.09
C GLU A 275 18.01 13.07 2.42
N TYR A 276 17.55 11.90 2.91
CA TYR A 276 16.76 11.85 4.13
C TYR A 276 17.54 11.22 5.29
N VAL A 277 18.01 9.96 5.17
CA VAL A 277 18.66 9.27 6.28
C VAL A 277 19.99 9.93 6.64
N GLN A 278 20.91 10.12 5.68
CA GLN A 278 22.23 10.70 5.94
C GLN A 278 22.19 12.19 6.34
N LYS A 279 21.21 12.93 5.84
CA LYS A 279 21.03 14.35 6.19
C LYS A 279 20.19 14.57 7.43
N ASN A 280 19.63 13.50 7.99
CA ASN A 280 18.74 13.56 9.16
C ASN A 280 17.51 14.45 8.92
N VAL A 281 16.91 14.34 7.72
CA VAL A 281 15.71 15.08 7.29
C VAL A 281 14.59 14.08 7.03
N PRO A 282 13.42 14.18 7.68
CA PRO A 282 12.34 13.24 7.44
C PRO A 282 11.75 13.37 6.03
N PRO A 283 11.53 12.25 5.31
CA PRO A 283 10.94 12.28 3.97
C PRO A 283 9.49 12.79 3.99
N PRO A 284 8.97 13.30 2.86
CA PRO A 284 7.56 13.65 2.74
C PRO A 284 6.67 12.41 2.86
N TYR A 285 5.42 12.60 3.27
CA TYR A 285 4.41 11.55 3.21
C TYR A 285 3.88 11.42 1.79
N LEU A 286 3.85 10.20 1.26
CA LEU A 286 3.36 9.87 -0.09
C LEU A 286 2.25 8.81 -0.08
N GLU A 287 2.00 8.23 1.07
CA GLU A 287 1.11 7.09 1.30
C GLU A 287 -0.35 7.54 1.47
N ASP A 288 -1.24 6.55 1.60
CA ASP A 288 -2.65 6.78 1.89
C ASP A 288 -2.84 7.38 3.30
N GLY A 289 -3.88 8.20 3.45
CA GLY A 289 -4.12 8.99 4.67
C GLY A 289 -4.19 8.17 5.95
N ASP A 290 -4.73 6.96 5.91
CA ASP A 290 -4.85 6.09 7.09
C ASP A 290 -3.47 5.58 7.53
N VAL A 291 -2.57 5.27 6.59
CA VAL A 291 -1.19 4.84 6.88
C VAL A 291 -0.40 6.01 7.47
N ILE A 292 -0.55 7.23 6.90
CA ILE A 292 0.05 8.46 7.43
C ILE A 292 -0.40 8.74 8.86
N LEU A 293 -1.70 8.62 9.14
CA LEU A 293 -2.26 8.87 10.48
C LEU A 293 -1.78 7.81 11.48
N SER A 294 -1.62 6.55 11.05
CA SER A 294 -1.07 5.48 11.88
C SER A 294 0.39 5.76 12.26
N SER A 295 1.24 6.10 11.28
CA SER A 295 2.63 6.51 11.47
C SER A 295 2.74 7.71 12.42
N SER A 296 1.92 8.75 12.18
CA SER A 296 1.90 9.94 13.03
C SER A 296 1.55 9.61 14.48
N ARG A 297 0.58 8.72 14.71
CA ARG A 297 0.23 8.28 16.07
C ARG A 297 1.38 7.54 16.73
N GLN A 298 2.03 6.68 16.00
CA GLN A 298 3.14 5.87 16.51
C GLN A 298 4.35 6.70 16.94
N TYR A 299 4.74 7.73 16.16
CA TYR A 299 6.00 8.47 16.39
C TYR A 299 5.82 9.87 16.96
N ILE A 300 4.65 10.49 16.79
CA ILE A 300 4.33 11.81 17.34
C ILE A 300 3.43 11.69 18.58
N GLY A 301 2.61 10.63 18.64
CA GLY A 301 1.70 10.36 19.75
C GLY A 301 0.34 11.06 19.62
N ARG A 302 -0.36 11.14 20.75
CA ARG A 302 -1.71 11.72 20.82
C ARG A 302 -1.64 13.25 20.83
N ALA A 303 -2.73 13.88 20.36
CA ALA A 303 -2.85 15.33 20.43
C ALA A 303 -2.92 15.80 21.88
N ASP A 304 -2.12 16.79 22.19
CA ASP A 304 -2.17 17.52 23.44
C ASP A 304 -3.00 18.82 23.24
N LYS A 305 -4.00 19.05 24.11
CA LYS A 305 -4.87 20.24 24.04
C LYS A 305 -4.14 21.50 24.46
N ASP A 306 -3.11 21.36 25.28
CA ASP A 306 -2.33 22.46 25.83
C ASP A 306 -1.07 22.77 25.00
N ALA A 307 -0.85 22.00 23.92
CA ALA A 307 0.25 22.25 23.00
C ALA A 307 0.09 23.61 22.28
N PRO A 308 1.20 24.32 22.03
CA PRO A 308 1.15 25.63 21.38
C PRO A 308 0.62 25.53 19.94
N THR A 309 0.02 26.63 19.47
CA THR A 309 -0.40 26.76 18.06
C THR A 309 0.82 26.71 17.13
N VAL A 310 0.74 25.94 16.06
CA VAL A 310 1.79 25.81 15.05
C VAL A 310 1.42 26.59 13.80
N GLU A 311 2.35 27.40 13.32
CA GLU A 311 2.24 28.08 12.02
C GLU A 311 2.62 27.12 10.89
N LEU A 312 1.74 27.02 9.88
CA LEU A 312 1.99 26.19 8.70
C LEU A 312 2.93 26.92 7.73
N ASN A 313 3.98 26.24 7.29
CA ASN A 313 4.89 26.76 6.26
C ASN A 313 4.22 26.82 4.87
N GLY A 314 4.90 27.43 3.88
CA GLY A 314 4.35 27.64 2.54
C GLY A 314 3.92 26.36 1.81
N ILE A 315 4.61 25.23 2.03
CA ILE A 315 4.26 23.93 1.46
C ILE A 315 2.95 23.42 2.07
N MET A 316 2.83 23.51 3.39
CA MET A 316 1.60 23.09 4.09
C MET A 316 0.43 24.02 3.77
N THR A 317 0.68 25.30 3.53
CA THR A 317 -0.34 26.24 3.04
C THR A 317 -0.89 25.79 1.68
N SER A 318 -0.03 25.40 0.74
CA SER A 318 -0.47 24.85 -0.55
C SER A 318 -1.29 23.58 -0.42
N THR A 319 -0.90 22.68 0.47
CA THR A 319 -1.65 21.46 0.81
C THR A 319 -3.02 21.81 1.39
N LEU A 320 -3.10 22.80 2.27
CA LEU A 320 -4.37 23.30 2.81
C LEU A 320 -5.29 23.88 1.72
N MET A 321 -4.74 24.68 0.80
CA MET A 321 -5.52 25.23 -0.31
C MET A 321 -6.08 24.13 -1.21
N ARG A 322 -5.28 23.11 -1.53
CA ARG A 322 -5.74 21.95 -2.29
C ARG A 322 -6.83 21.17 -1.57
N TYR A 323 -6.67 20.95 -0.27
CA TYR A 323 -7.70 20.33 0.57
C TYR A 323 -9.03 21.11 0.49
N MET A 324 -8.98 22.42 0.65
CA MET A 324 -10.19 23.27 0.60
C MET A 324 -10.86 23.21 -0.78
N GLN A 325 -10.09 23.22 -1.86
CA GLN A 325 -10.60 23.07 -3.21
C GLN A 325 -11.34 21.72 -3.37
N LEU A 326 -10.71 20.62 -2.94
CA LEU A 326 -11.32 19.29 -3.01
C LEU A 326 -12.60 19.18 -2.16
N GLN A 327 -12.64 19.84 -1.00
CA GLN A 327 -13.85 19.91 -0.17
C GLN A 327 -15.01 20.62 -0.90
N GLU A 328 -14.72 21.70 -1.61
CA GLU A 328 -15.75 22.41 -2.38
C GLU A 328 -16.24 21.59 -3.58
N GLU A 329 -15.33 20.91 -4.29
CA GLU A 329 -15.68 19.99 -5.39
C GLU A 329 -16.56 18.84 -4.86
N LYS A 330 -16.19 18.23 -3.73
CA LYS A 330 -16.97 17.18 -3.04
C LYS A 330 -18.36 17.68 -2.69
N LYS A 331 -18.49 18.87 -2.10
CA LYS A 331 -19.78 19.47 -1.72
C LYS A 331 -20.70 19.71 -2.92
N LYS A 332 -20.13 20.13 -4.06
CA LYS A 332 -20.89 20.28 -5.33
C LYS A 332 -21.40 18.92 -5.82
N SER A 333 -20.56 17.89 -5.80
CA SER A 333 -20.93 16.52 -6.18
C SER A 333 -22.00 15.93 -5.27
N GLU A 334 -21.89 16.13 -3.95
CA GLU A 334 -22.89 15.69 -2.96
C GLU A 334 -24.25 16.37 -3.16
N LYS A 335 -24.25 17.68 -3.46
CA LYS A 335 -25.48 18.41 -3.79
C LYS A 335 -26.15 17.86 -5.04
N HIS A 336 -25.37 17.53 -6.07
CA HIS A 336 -25.89 16.90 -7.29
C HIS A 336 -26.45 15.51 -6.99
N SER A 337 -25.71 14.67 -6.26
CA SER A 337 -26.15 13.34 -5.82
C SER A 337 -27.43 13.38 -5.02
N LYS A 338 -27.55 14.33 -4.08
CA LYS A 338 -28.77 14.52 -3.28
C LYS A 338 -29.98 14.83 -4.15
N LYS A 339 -29.83 15.71 -5.15
CA LYS A 339 -30.92 16.02 -6.07
C LYS A 339 -31.35 14.79 -6.89
N LEU A 340 -30.39 14.00 -7.37
CA LEU A 340 -30.70 12.73 -8.05
C LEU A 340 -31.42 11.75 -7.14
N GLU A 341 -31.04 11.70 -5.87
CA GLU A 341 -31.66 10.84 -4.87
C GLU A 341 -33.12 11.26 -4.57
N GLU A 342 -33.37 12.57 -4.49
CA GLU A 342 -34.74 13.13 -4.37
C GLU A 342 -35.60 12.74 -5.60
N ASP A 343 -35.07 12.87 -6.82
CA ASP A 343 -35.78 12.47 -8.03
C ASP A 343 -36.04 10.94 -8.06
N ILE A 344 -35.06 10.12 -7.69
CA ILE A 344 -35.21 8.66 -7.57
C ILE A 344 -36.29 8.30 -6.54
N GLN A 345 -36.28 8.94 -5.38
CA GLN A 345 -37.28 8.69 -4.34
C GLN A 345 -38.68 9.10 -4.80
N ARG A 346 -38.80 10.20 -5.52
CA ARG A 346 -40.08 10.62 -6.13
C ARG A 346 -40.62 9.58 -7.10
N LEU A 347 -39.78 9.11 -8.03
CA LEU A 347 -40.18 8.10 -9.01
C LEU A 347 -40.51 6.77 -8.34
N LYS A 348 -39.74 6.37 -7.32
CA LYS A 348 -40.02 5.19 -6.51
C LYS A 348 -41.35 5.28 -5.77
N ALA A 349 -41.66 6.45 -5.22
CA ALA A 349 -42.94 6.67 -4.52
C ALA A 349 -44.14 6.57 -5.49
N ILE A 350 -44.01 7.10 -6.71
CA ILE A 350 -45.05 6.98 -7.76
C ILE A 350 -45.26 5.50 -8.12
N LEU A 351 -44.19 4.75 -8.35
CA LEU A 351 -44.28 3.32 -8.65
C LEU A 351 -44.91 2.53 -7.48
N ALA A 352 -44.52 2.83 -6.26
CA ALA A 352 -45.08 2.17 -5.06
C ALA A 352 -46.57 2.48 -4.87
N ALA A 353 -46.99 3.72 -5.16
CA ALA A 353 -48.40 4.12 -5.12
C ALA A 353 -49.23 3.35 -6.18
N GLU A 354 -48.70 3.19 -7.39
CA GLU A 354 -49.36 2.41 -8.45
C GLU A 354 -49.43 0.93 -8.13
N MET A 355 -48.44 0.38 -7.41
CA MET A 355 -48.45 -1.01 -6.95
C MET A 355 -49.55 -1.28 -5.87
N GLY A 356 -50.01 -0.27 -5.17
CA GLY A 356 -51.00 -0.40 -4.10
C GLY A 356 -50.52 -1.34 -2.98
N THR A 357 -51.26 -2.42 -2.74
CA THR A 357 -50.93 -3.44 -1.71
C THR A 357 -50.06 -4.57 -2.26
N SER A 358 -49.74 -4.55 -3.57
CA SER A 358 -48.95 -5.62 -4.19
C SER A 358 -47.46 -5.46 -3.87
N CYS A 359 -46.82 -6.57 -3.54
CA CYS A 359 -45.38 -6.60 -3.32
C CYS A 359 -44.57 -6.73 -4.61
N THR A 360 -45.22 -7.02 -5.75
CA THR A 360 -44.55 -7.23 -7.04
C THR A 360 -45.34 -6.62 -8.16
N ALA A 361 -44.66 -5.92 -9.07
CA ALA A 361 -45.21 -5.43 -10.33
C ALA A 361 -44.27 -5.78 -11.49
N VAL A 362 -44.83 -5.92 -12.69
CA VAL A 362 -44.07 -6.30 -13.89
C VAL A 362 -44.41 -5.38 -15.06
N CYS A 363 -43.47 -5.15 -15.94
CA CYS A 363 -43.71 -4.50 -17.24
C CYS A 363 -42.66 -4.92 -18.27
N ASP A 364 -43.06 -4.82 -19.56
CA ASP A 364 -42.19 -5.13 -20.67
C ASP A 364 -41.91 -3.85 -21.48
N ARG A 365 -40.64 -3.61 -21.80
CA ARG A 365 -40.24 -2.48 -22.67
C ARG A 365 -38.92 -2.77 -23.38
N GLY A 366 -38.90 -2.52 -24.68
CA GLY A 366 -37.70 -2.68 -25.49
C GLY A 366 -37.13 -4.09 -25.51
N GLY A 367 -38.00 -5.13 -25.52
CA GLY A 367 -37.59 -6.54 -25.48
C GLY A 367 -37.02 -7.01 -24.13
N LYS A 368 -37.17 -6.19 -23.07
CA LYS A 368 -36.75 -6.52 -21.71
C LYS A 368 -37.94 -6.62 -20.79
N HIS A 369 -37.98 -7.65 -19.97
CA HIS A 369 -38.95 -7.85 -18.89
C HIS A 369 -38.41 -7.24 -17.60
N TYR A 370 -39.18 -6.35 -16.96
CA TYR A 370 -38.84 -5.71 -15.68
C TYR A 370 -39.77 -6.19 -14.59
N THR A 371 -39.19 -6.61 -13.47
CA THR A 371 -39.91 -6.96 -12.25
C THR A 371 -39.53 -5.99 -11.15
N VAL A 372 -40.47 -5.29 -10.58
CA VAL A 372 -40.33 -4.40 -9.43
C VAL A 372 -40.83 -5.13 -8.19
N THR A 373 -40.05 -5.15 -7.12
CA THR A 373 -40.44 -5.71 -5.82
C THR A 373 -40.36 -4.65 -4.74
N TYR A 374 -41.42 -4.55 -3.92
CA TYR A 374 -41.50 -3.62 -2.77
C TYR A 374 -42.03 -4.37 -1.57
N ASN A 375 -41.14 -5.15 -0.92
CA ASN A 375 -41.48 -6.02 0.18
C ASN A 375 -41.33 -5.32 1.56
N PRO A 376 -42.17 -5.64 2.55
CA PRO A 376 -41.99 -5.15 3.91
C PRO A 376 -40.69 -5.71 4.52
N VAL A 377 -39.88 -4.85 5.12
CA VAL A 377 -38.65 -5.21 5.84
C VAL A 377 -38.79 -4.88 7.31
N ARG A 378 -38.47 -5.82 8.18
CA ARG A 378 -38.38 -5.60 9.63
C ARG A 378 -36.92 -5.45 10.03
N LYS A 379 -36.61 -4.39 10.76
CA LYS A 379 -35.27 -4.11 11.30
C LYS A 379 -35.37 -3.81 12.78
N ASN A 380 -34.58 -4.51 13.59
CA ASN A 380 -34.43 -4.17 15.00
C ASN A 380 -33.42 -3.00 15.10
N ILE A 381 -33.82 -1.94 15.80
CA ILE A 381 -32.98 -0.77 16.05
C ILE A 381 -33.03 -0.41 17.54
N VAL A 382 -31.91 0.09 18.04
CA VAL A 382 -31.84 0.80 19.33
C VAL A 382 -31.64 2.27 19.01
N ASP A 383 -32.63 3.10 19.30
CA ASP A 383 -32.52 4.54 19.10
C ASP A 383 -31.71 5.21 20.23
N LYS A 384 -31.39 6.51 20.05
CA LYS A 384 -30.58 7.26 21.01
C LYS A 384 -31.20 7.37 22.39
N ASP A 385 -32.52 7.47 22.47
CA ASP A 385 -33.23 7.60 23.73
C ASP A 385 -33.26 6.28 24.50
N ASN A 386 -33.44 5.16 23.80
CA ASN A 386 -33.34 3.82 24.38
C ASN A 386 -31.90 3.49 24.80
N LEU A 387 -30.89 3.96 24.04
CA LEU A 387 -29.49 3.82 24.44
C LEU A 387 -29.16 4.62 25.70
N ALA A 388 -29.67 5.84 25.82
CA ALA A 388 -29.54 6.65 27.02
C ALA A 388 -30.26 6.02 28.24
N ARG A 389 -31.46 5.44 28.03
CA ARG A 389 -32.15 4.67 29.06
C ARG A 389 -31.39 3.42 29.50
N LEU A 390 -30.79 2.69 28.53
CA LEU A 390 -29.96 1.53 28.82
C LEU A 390 -28.79 1.91 29.72
N LYS A 391 -28.11 3.04 29.43
CA LYS A 391 -26.99 3.53 30.24
C LYS A 391 -27.40 3.88 31.68
N LEU A 392 -28.60 4.45 31.84
CA LEU A 392 -29.12 4.85 33.16
C LEU A 392 -29.65 3.65 33.96
N GLN A 393 -30.40 2.76 33.35
CA GLN A 393 -31.09 1.67 34.01
C GLN A 393 -30.25 0.42 34.18
N TYR A 394 -29.31 0.19 33.25
CA TYR A 394 -28.49 -1.02 33.19
C TYR A 394 -27.02 -0.67 32.82
N PRO A 395 -26.31 0.08 33.69
CA PRO A 395 -24.96 0.58 33.40
C PRO A 395 -23.97 -0.57 33.07
N ASP A 396 -24.03 -1.67 33.80
CA ASP A 396 -23.14 -2.84 33.58
C ASP A 396 -23.34 -3.47 32.22
N ILE A 397 -24.59 -3.50 31.71
CA ILE A 397 -24.90 -3.99 30.36
C ILE A 397 -24.40 -2.97 29.33
N TYR A 398 -24.62 -1.68 29.58
CA TYR A 398 -24.15 -0.63 28.68
C TYR A 398 -22.64 -0.67 28.52
N GLU A 399 -21.87 -0.72 29.61
CA GLU A 399 -20.40 -0.77 29.58
C GLU A 399 -19.85 -2.03 28.89
N LYS A 400 -20.57 -3.16 29.02
CA LYS A 400 -20.18 -4.43 28.37
C LYS A 400 -20.36 -4.41 26.85
N PHE A 401 -21.34 -3.67 26.31
CA PHE A 401 -21.71 -3.73 24.89
C PHE A 401 -21.57 -2.42 24.12
N VAL A 402 -21.24 -1.32 24.79
CA VAL A 402 -21.07 -0.01 24.16
C VAL A 402 -19.64 0.48 24.36
N THR A 403 -18.90 0.60 23.26
CA THR A 403 -17.53 1.12 23.26
C THR A 403 -17.53 2.60 22.91
N VAL A 404 -16.80 3.41 23.66
CA VAL A 404 -16.56 4.83 23.33
C VAL A 404 -15.41 4.92 22.35
N LEU A 405 -15.69 5.48 21.17
CA LEU A 405 -14.67 5.74 20.15
C LEU A 405 -14.22 7.20 20.27
N GLU A 406 -12.94 7.41 20.56
CA GLU A 406 -12.30 8.71 20.51
C GLU A 406 -11.58 8.93 19.18
N PHE A 407 -11.85 10.05 18.52
CA PHE A 407 -11.17 10.43 17.27
C PHE A 407 -10.96 11.93 17.19
N ARG A 408 -9.95 12.36 16.42
CA ARG A 408 -9.67 13.79 16.15
C ARG A 408 -10.57 14.27 15.01
N LYS A 409 -11.32 15.37 15.26
CA LYS A 409 -12.13 15.99 14.22
C LYS A 409 -11.32 17.08 13.53
N PHE A 410 -11.05 16.92 12.24
CA PHE A 410 -10.39 17.93 11.41
C PHE A 410 -11.41 19.00 11.01
N HIS A 411 -11.06 20.29 11.24
CA HIS A 411 -11.92 21.42 10.88
C HIS A 411 -11.06 22.60 10.44
N VAL A 412 -11.48 23.29 9.37
CA VAL A 412 -10.86 24.52 8.87
C VAL A 412 -11.86 25.66 9.04
N LYS A 413 -11.47 26.71 9.74
CA LYS A 413 -12.22 27.96 9.86
C LYS A 413 -11.51 29.03 9.03
N VAL A 414 -12.27 29.75 8.20
CA VAL A 414 -11.77 30.88 7.42
C VAL A 414 -12.31 32.16 8.06
N SER A 415 -11.43 33.10 8.36
CA SER A 415 -11.76 34.46 8.80
C SER A 415 -10.98 35.46 7.96
N SER A 416 -11.42 36.72 7.88
CA SER A 416 -10.66 37.79 7.25
C SER A 416 -9.39 38.09 8.06
N ALA A 417 -8.28 38.43 7.38
CA ALA A 417 -7.00 38.72 8.02
C ALA A 417 -7.05 39.94 8.97
N ASP A 418 -8.06 40.82 8.77
CA ASP A 418 -8.24 42.05 9.58
C ASP A 418 -8.98 41.80 10.90
N ALA A 419 -9.30 40.55 11.24
CA ALA A 419 -10.05 40.15 12.45
C ALA A 419 -9.19 39.42 13.49
N ALA A 420 -7.85 39.42 13.33
CA ALA A 420 -6.91 38.78 14.25
C ALA A 420 -6.07 39.83 15.03
#